data_dcd8b5728012d21ae9996279b31bcd3c
#
_entry.id   dcd8b5728012d21ae9996279b31bcd3c
#
_cell.length_a   1.000
_cell.length_b   1.000
_cell.length_c   1.000
_cell.angle_alpha   90.00
_cell.angle_beta   90.00
_cell.angle_gamma   90.00
#
_symmetry.space_group_name_H-M   'P 1'
#
loop_
_entity.id
_entity.type
_entity.pdbx_description
1 polymer ?
#
loop_
_entity_poly.entity_id
_entity_poly.type
_entity_poly.pdbx_seq_one_letter_code
_entity_poly.pdbx_strand_id
1 'polypeptide(L)'
;MNEYEKMCAYFKIMYANIFSLHHNLIGGNWHSDHKQLGKYYEMIGIYLDELIECGLSLGYKEPSISDAVLTFSNEVLPCMNREKGESFGYILEAFRSAAGMLKAAEAVVPPDVQNKLQEIEYELNLEADYKIVRLLNATAPTAPTYDYDDDD
;
A
#
# COMPACT_ATOMS: atom_id res chain seq x y z
N MET A 1 -10.77 -16.09 3.89
CA MET A 1 -9.91 -15.14 4.63
C MET A 1 -10.77 -14.04 5.24
N ASN A 2 -10.47 -13.66 6.48
CA ASN A 2 -11.06 -12.47 7.12
C ASN A 2 -10.40 -11.18 6.59
N GLU A 3 -10.86 -10.03 7.06
CA GLU A 3 -10.36 -8.72 6.59
C GLU A 3 -8.86 -8.52 6.88
N TYR A 4 -8.37 -9.02 8.01
CA TYR A 4 -6.95 -8.94 8.36
C TYR A 4 -6.08 -9.79 7.42
N GLU A 5 -6.49 -11.03 7.18
CA GLU A 5 -5.77 -11.96 6.29
C GLU A 5 -5.79 -11.47 4.83
N LYS A 6 -6.91 -10.92 4.37
CA LYS A 6 -7.00 -10.28 3.04
C LYS A 6 -6.02 -9.12 2.89
N MET A 7 -5.91 -8.28 3.92
CA MET A 7 -4.95 -7.18 3.95
C MET A 7 -3.52 -7.71 3.78
N CYS A 8 -3.12 -8.71 4.55
CA CYS A 8 -1.79 -9.33 4.42
C CYS A 8 -1.57 -9.93 3.03
N ALA A 9 -2.58 -10.58 2.46
CA ALA A 9 -2.53 -11.11 1.10
C ALA A 9 -2.31 -10.01 0.06
N TYR A 10 -3.00 -8.87 0.20
CA TYR A 10 -2.81 -7.73 -0.67
C TYR A 10 -1.39 -7.15 -0.58
N PHE A 11 -0.85 -7.01 0.63
CA PHE A 11 0.52 -6.55 0.83
C PHE A 11 1.55 -7.49 0.19
N LYS A 12 1.31 -8.80 0.16
CA LYS A 12 2.16 -9.75 -0.56
C LYS A 12 2.17 -9.47 -2.08
N ILE A 13 1.00 -9.25 -2.66
CA ILE A 13 0.89 -8.91 -4.09
C ILE A 13 1.54 -7.57 -4.39
N MET A 14 1.25 -6.56 -3.58
CA MET A 14 1.83 -5.23 -3.73
C MET A 14 3.35 -5.25 -3.62
N TYR A 15 3.91 -5.98 -2.65
CA TYR A 15 5.35 -6.17 -2.51
C TYR A 15 5.98 -6.78 -3.77
N ALA A 16 5.41 -7.87 -4.27
CA ALA A 16 5.89 -8.52 -5.48
C ALA A 16 5.80 -7.61 -6.72
N ASN A 17 4.71 -6.87 -6.85
CA ASN A 17 4.52 -5.93 -7.96
C ASN A 17 5.53 -4.77 -7.92
N ILE A 18 5.74 -4.15 -6.77
CA ILE A 18 6.69 -3.04 -6.62
C ILE A 18 8.13 -3.53 -6.87
N PHE A 19 8.46 -4.73 -6.40
CA PHE A 19 9.73 -5.37 -6.67
C PHE A 19 9.98 -5.52 -8.17
N SER A 20 8.97 -5.98 -8.92
CA SER A 20 9.03 -6.07 -10.37
C SER A 20 9.12 -4.71 -11.06
N LEU A 21 8.34 -3.72 -10.62
CA LEU A 21 8.40 -2.35 -11.15
C LEU A 21 9.79 -1.73 -10.97
N HIS A 22 10.43 -1.98 -9.82
CA HIS A 22 11.78 -1.52 -9.52
C HIS A 22 12.81 -2.07 -10.52
N HIS A 23 12.70 -3.34 -10.89
CA HIS A 23 13.64 -3.97 -11.85
C HIS A 23 13.39 -3.56 -13.29
N ASN A 24 12.15 -3.32 -13.68
CA ASN A 24 11.73 -3.15 -15.07
C ASN A 24 11.46 -1.69 -15.44
N LEU A 25 11.80 -0.74 -14.58
CA LEU A 25 11.66 0.68 -14.88
C LEU A 25 12.56 1.09 -16.03
N ILE A 26 12.03 1.89 -16.94
CA ILE A 26 12.77 2.57 -18.02
C ILE A 26 12.41 4.05 -18.03
N GLY A 27 13.26 4.88 -18.63
CA GLY A 27 12.94 6.30 -18.85
C GLY A 27 14.04 7.28 -18.40
N GLY A 28 13.78 8.58 -18.62
CA GLY A 28 14.76 9.63 -18.50
C GLY A 28 15.33 9.90 -17.10
N ASN A 29 14.54 9.72 -16.05
CA ASN A 29 14.98 9.87 -14.65
C ASN A 29 15.20 8.51 -13.96
N TRP A 30 15.63 7.54 -14.72
CA TRP A 30 15.72 6.14 -14.27
C TRP A 30 16.44 6.01 -12.92
N HIS A 31 17.57 6.66 -12.74
CA HIS A 31 18.39 6.47 -11.54
C HIS A 31 17.66 6.85 -10.25
N SER A 32 17.05 8.03 -10.21
CA SER A 32 16.33 8.49 -9.04
C SER A 32 15.00 7.76 -8.85
N ASP A 33 14.30 7.47 -9.93
CA ASP A 33 13.00 6.77 -9.89
C ASP A 33 13.19 5.29 -9.50
N HIS A 34 14.20 4.63 -10.03
CA HIS A 34 14.60 3.27 -9.62
C HIS A 34 14.91 3.20 -8.12
N LYS A 35 15.67 4.17 -7.61
CA LYS A 35 15.98 4.28 -6.19
C LYS A 35 14.73 4.47 -5.34
N GLN A 36 13.80 5.31 -5.79
CA GLN A 36 12.55 5.56 -5.08
C GLN A 36 11.66 4.30 -5.04
N LEU A 37 11.56 3.57 -6.15
CA LEU A 37 10.85 2.28 -6.19
C LEU A 37 11.49 1.25 -5.25
N GLY A 38 12.82 1.24 -5.17
CA GLY A 38 13.55 0.41 -4.20
C GLY A 38 13.19 0.72 -2.76
N LYS A 39 13.08 1.99 -2.41
CA LYS A 39 12.62 2.42 -1.06
C LYS A 39 11.19 1.97 -0.78
N TYR A 40 10.31 2.01 -1.77
CA TYR A 40 8.93 1.59 -1.60
C TYR A 40 8.80 0.08 -1.38
N TYR A 41 9.51 -0.76 -2.15
CA TYR A 41 9.40 -2.20 -1.89
C TYR A 41 10.01 -2.58 -0.54
N GLU A 42 11.09 -1.94 -0.11
CA GLU A 42 11.67 -2.15 1.22
C GLU A 42 10.69 -1.75 2.33
N MET A 43 10.04 -0.60 2.19
CA MET A 43 9.03 -0.12 3.13
C MET A 43 7.85 -1.10 3.22
N ILE A 44 7.32 -1.56 2.10
CA ILE A 44 6.22 -2.51 2.07
C ILE A 44 6.64 -3.87 2.63
N GLY A 45 7.87 -4.31 2.38
CA GLY A 45 8.42 -5.53 2.96
C GLY A 45 8.47 -5.48 4.49
N ILE A 46 8.87 -4.36 5.07
CA ILE A 46 8.88 -4.13 6.52
C ILE A 46 7.46 -4.17 7.08
N TYR A 47 6.52 -3.47 6.47
CA TYR A 47 5.12 -3.49 6.91
C TYR A 47 4.50 -4.87 6.80
N LEU A 48 4.76 -5.59 5.72
CA LEU A 48 4.25 -6.95 5.52
C LEU A 48 4.74 -7.89 6.63
N ASP A 49 6.02 -7.83 6.96
CA ASP A 49 6.61 -8.61 8.05
C ASP A 49 5.92 -8.31 9.39
N GLU A 50 5.82 -7.04 9.74
CA GLU A 50 5.15 -6.59 10.97
C GLU A 50 3.67 -7.01 11.03
N LEU A 51 2.94 -6.86 9.92
CA LEU A 51 1.52 -7.20 9.85
C LEU A 51 1.30 -8.71 9.98
N ILE A 52 2.14 -9.53 9.36
CA ILE A 52 2.05 -11.00 9.47
C ILE A 52 2.34 -11.45 10.91
N GLU A 53 3.43 -10.98 11.51
CA GLU A 53 3.78 -11.33 12.90
C GLU A 53 2.69 -10.91 13.88
N CYS A 54 2.15 -9.71 13.71
CA CYS A 54 1.04 -9.22 14.51
C CYS A 54 -0.20 -10.11 14.35
N GLY A 55 -0.56 -10.47 13.12
CA GLY A 55 -1.69 -11.34 12.84
C GLY A 55 -1.56 -12.72 13.47
N LEU A 56 -0.37 -13.32 13.39
CA LEU A 56 -0.07 -14.60 14.04
C LEU A 56 -0.24 -14.52 15.56
N SER A 57 0.17 -13.40 16.17
CA SER A 57 -0.01 -13.18 17.62
C SER A 57 -1.48 -13.09 18.03
N LEU A 58 -2.35 -12.70 17.13
CA LEU A 58 -3.81 -12.64 17.34
C LEU A 58 -4.53 -13.94 16.96
N GLY A 59 -3.81 -14.95 16.48
CA GLY A 59 -4.38 -16.22 16.04
C GLY A 59 -4.87 -16.24 14.60
N TYR A 60 -4.58 -15.20 13.82
CA TYR A 60 -4.84 -15.19 12.38
C TYR A 60 -3.78 -16.02 11.64
N LYS A 61 -4.10 -16.41 10.41
CA LYS A 61 -3.20 -17.19 9.57
C LYS A 61 -2.44 -16.28 8.61
N GLU A 62 -1.19 -16.63 8.33
CA GLU A 62 -0.49 -16.03 7.21
C GLU A 62 -1.09 -16.58 5.91
N PRO A 63 -1.60 -15.73 5.00
CA PRO A 63 -2.02 -16.20 3.69
C PRO A 63 -0.81 -16.67 2.88
N SER A 64 -0.93 -17.82 2.21
CA SER A 64 0.10 -18.27 1.28
C SER A 64 0.16 -17.36 0.05
N ILE A 65 1.27 -17.43 -0.70
CA ILE A 65 1.34 -16.70 -1.97
C ILE A 65 0.27 -17.19 -2.96
N SER A 66 -0.07 -18.47 -2.93
CA SER A 66 -1.15 -19.01 -3.75
C SER A 66 -2.50 -18.42 -3.39
N ASP A 67 -2.81 -18.31 -2.09
CA ASP A 67 -4.05 -17.68 -1.62
C ASP A 67 -4.11 -16.20 -2.03
N ALA A 68 -3.00 -15.48 -1.93
CA ALA A 68 -2.91 -14.09 -2.33
C ALA A 68 -3.16 -13.91 -3.84
N VAL A 69 -2.55 -14.73 -4.67
CA VAL A 69 -2.72 -14.69 -6.13
C VAL A 69 -4.16 -15.06 -6.53
N LEU A 70 -4.76 -16.06 -5.90
CA LEU A 70 -6.14 -16.44 -6.18
C LEU A 70 -7.13 -15.33 -5.78
N THR A 71 -6.88 -14.67 -4.67
CA THR A 71 -7.75 -13.59 -4.17
C THR A 71 -7.61 -12.31 -4.99
N PHE A 72 -6.39 -11.97 -5.41
CA PHE A 72 -6.07 -10.73 -6.10
C PHE A 72 -5.45 -10.99 -7.50
N SER A 73 -5.98 -11.96 -8.22
CA SER A 73 -5.45 -12.36 -9.54
C SER A 73 -5.39 -11.21 -10.54
N ASN A 74 -6.36 -10.30 -10.50
CA ASN A 74 -6.41 -9.12 -11.38
C ASN A 74 -5.42 -8.03 -11.00
N GLU A 75 -4.84 -8.09 -9.81
CA GLU A 75 -3.88 -7.11 -9.30
C GLU A 75 -2.43 -7.51 -9.60
N VAL A 76 -2.18 -8.75 -9.99
CA VAL A 76 -0.82 -9.24 -10.31
C VAL A 76 -0.35 -8.63 -11.63
N LEU A 77 0.74 -7.86 -11.57
CA LEU A 77 1.33 -7.23 -12.75
C LEU A 77 2.24 -8.20 -13.51
N PRO A 78 2.15 -8.28 -14.83
CA PRO A 78 3.15 -8.97 -15.63
C PRO A 78 4.50 -8.24 -15.56
N CYS A 79 5.60 -9.00 -15.58
CA CYS A 79 6.95 -8.46 -15.63
C CYS A 79 7.22 -7.90 -17.03
N MET A 80 7.22 -6.59 -17.17
CA MET A 80 7.49 -5.90 -18.42
C MET A 80 8.04 -4.51 -18.13
N ASN A 81 8.78 -3.95 -19.08
CA ASN A 81 9.29 -2.60 -18.98
C ASN A 81 8.14 -1.58 -18.91
N ARG A 82 8.25 -0.66 -17.97
CA ARG A 82 7.29 0.42 -17.75
C ARG A 82 8.00 1.72 -17.45
N GLU A 83 7.44 2.79 -17.95
CA GLU A 83 7.90 4.13 -17.66
C GLU A 83 7.37 4.62 -16.30
N LYS A 84 7.90 5.77 -15.86
CA LYS A 84 7.56 6.44 -14.61
C LYS A 84 6.05 6.56 -14.37
N GLY A 85 5.30 7.04 -15.37
CA GLY A 85 3.86 7.29 -15.24
C GLY A 85 3.07 6.03 -14.88
N GLU A 86 3.31 4.93 -15.58
CA GLU A 86 2.66 3.66 -15.27
C GLU A 86 3.11 3.08 -13.92
N SER A 87 4.41 3.13 -13.65
CA SER A 87 4.99 2.55 -12.44
C SER A 87 4.49 3.24 -11.18
N PHE A 88 4.60 4.55 -11.10
CA PHE A 88 4.12 5.32 -9.94
C PHE A 88 2.60 5.47 -9.90
N GLY A 89 1.94 5.42 -11.06
CA GLY A 89 0.48 5.36 -11.15
C GLY A 89 -0.08 4.10 -10.48
N TYR A 90 0.55 2.96 -10.70
CA TYR A 90 0.22 1.73 -9.98
C TYR A 90 0.40 1.90 -8.45
N ILE A 91 1.53 2.46 -8.02
CA ILE A 91 1.82 2.62 -6.59
C ILE A 91 0.81 3.55 -5.91
N LEU A 92 0.44 4.64 -6.58
CA LEU A 92 -0.58 5.56 -6.08
C LEU A 92 -1.89 4.83 -5.74
N GLU A 93 -2.40 4.06 -6.69
CA GLU A 93 -3.64 3.29 -6.51
C GLU A 93 -3.46 2.16 -5.49
N ALA A 94 -2.32 1.47 -5.51
CA ALA A 94 -2.03 0.39 -4.58
C ALA A 94 -1.93 0.88 -3.12
N PHE A 95 -1.28 2.01 -2.88
CA PHE A 95 -1.18 2.58 -1.54
C PHE A 95 -2.53 3.05 -1.01
N ARG A 96 -3.37 3.64 -1.86
CA ARG A 96 -4.74 4.01 -1.49
C ARG A 96 -5.59 2.78 -1.16
N SER A 97 -5.49 1.73 -1.96
CA SER A 97 -6.19 0.47 -1.72
C SER A 97 -5.72 -0.19 -0.43
N ALA A 98 -4.41 -0.23 -0.20
CA ALA A 98 -3.82 -0.78 1.02
C ALA A 98 -4.28 0.01 2.27
N ALA A 99 -4.31 1.33 2.20
CA ALA A 99 -4.82 2.18 3.29
C ALA A 99 -6.30 1.86 3.60
N GLY A 100 -7.11 1.64 2.58
CA GLY A 100 -8.51 1.22 2.75
C GLY A 100 -8.64 -0.15 3.41
N MET A 101 -7.78 -1.09 3.06
CA MET A 101 -7.77 -2.44 3.69
C MET A 101 -7.29 -2.39 5.14
N LEU A 102 -6.28 -1.57 5.46
CA LEU A 102 -5.84 -1.33 6.83
C LEU A 102 -6.98 -0.79 7.69
N LYS A 103 -7.72 0.18 7.17
CA LYS A 103 -8.88 0.74 7.85
C LYS A 103 -9.97 -0.30 8.10
N ALA A 104 -10.28 -1.13 7.11
CA ALA A 104 -11.24 -2.22 7.27
C ALA A 104 -10.80 -3.25 8.32
N ALA A 105 -9.50 -3.57 8.37
CA ALA A 105 -8.93 -4.52 9.33
C ALA A 105 -8.95 -3.99 10.77
N GLU A 106 -9.05 -2.69 11.01
CA GLU A 106 -9.16 -2.10 12.35
C GLU A 106 -10.36 -2.65 13.13
N ALA A 107 -11.44 -3.02 12.44
CA ALA A 107 -12.66 -3.56 13.05
C ALA A 107 -12.49 -4.95 13.68
N VAL A 108 -11.43 -5.68 13.34
CA VAL A 108 -11.20 -7.07 13.76
C VAL A 108 -9.93 -7.26 14.60
N VAL A 109 -9.40 -6.17 15.14
CA VAL A 109 -8.18 -6.17 15.96
C VAL A 109 -8.38 -5.35 17.24
N PRO A 110 -7.61 -5.63 18.32
CA PRO A 110 -7.67 -4.84 19.53
C PRO A 110 -7.08 -3.43 19.37
N PRO A 111 -7.35 -2.49 20.30
CA PRO A 111 -6.96 -1.07 20.18
C PRO A 111 -5.47 -0.81 19.98
N ASP A 112 -4.59 -1.57 20.60
CA ASP A 112 -3.14 -1.43 20.44
C ASP A 112 -2.70 -1.75 19.00
N VAL A 113 -3.32 -2.77 18.39
CA VAL A 113 -3.07 -3.13 17.00
C VAL A 113 -3.74 -2.15 16.03
N GLN A 114 -4.92 -1.61 16.37
CA GLN A 114 -5.54 -0.53 15.60
C GLN A 114 -4.59 0.66 15.44
N ASN A 115 -3.90 1.04 16.51
CA ASN A 115 -2.92 2.13 16.46
C ASN A 115 -1.79 1.83 15.46
N LYS A 116 -1.32 0.60 15.40
CA LYS A 116 -0.29 0.18 14.43
C LYS A 116 -0.81 0.23 13.00
N LEU A 117 -2.02 -0.24 12.75
CA LEU A 117 -2.65 -0.17 11.43
C LEU A 117 -2.83 1.29 10.99
N GLN A 118 -3.27 2.16 11.87
CA GLN A 118 -3.45 3.58 11.61
C GLN A 118 -2.12 4.29 11.30
N GLU A 119 -1.03 3.92 11.96
CA GLU A 119 0.30 4.43 11.67
C GLU A 119 0.72 4.09 10.23
N ILE A 120 0.56 2.85 9.82
CA ILE A 120 0.88 2.41 8.45
C ILE A 120 -0.05 3.08 7.43
N GLU A 121 -1.34 3.17 7.70
CA GLU A 121 -2.33 3.88 6.87
C GLU A 121 -1.92 5.34 6.65
N TYR A 122 -1.54 6.03 7.72
CA TYR A 122 -1.07 7.41 7.64
C TYR A 122 0.16 7.55 6.73
N GLU A 123 1.15 6.69 6.90
CA GLU A 123 2.38 6.71 6.09
C GLU A 123 2.09 6.45 4.61
N LEU A 124 1.22 5.49 4.29
CA LEU A 124 0.85 5.19 2.91
C LEU A 124 0.07 6.34 2.27
N ASN A 125 -0.86 6.95 3.01
CA ASN A 125 -1.61 8.10 2.52
C ASN A 125 -0.71 9.32 2.29
N LEU A 126 0.28 9.54 3.16
CA LEU A 126 1.24 10.63 2.99
C LEU A 126 2.11 10.42 1.73
N GLU A 127 2.60 9.19 1.51
CA GLU A 127 3.36 8.87 0.31
C GLU A 127 2.51 9.02 -0.96
N ALA A 128 1.27 8.51 -0.95
CA ALA A 128 0.36 8.60 -2.09
C ALA A 128 -0.07 10.04 -2.39
N ASP A 129 -0.70 10.68 -1.41
CA ASP A 129 -1.46 11.93 -1.62
C ASP A 129 -0.59 13.19 -1.51
N TYR A 130 0.63 13.08 -1.02
CA TYR A 130 1.59 14.18 -1.01
C TYR A 130 2.70 13.97 -2.03
N LYS A 131 3.46 12.86 -1.96
CA LYS A 131 4.67 12.68 -2.77
C LYS A 131 4.37 12.18 -4.18
N ILE A 132 3.62 11.09 -4.31
CA ILE A 132 3.39 10.46 -5.62
C ILE A 132 2.51 11.34 -6.51
N VAL A 133 1.48 11.95 -5.94
CA VAL A 133 0.62 12.91 -6.66
C VAL A 133 1.45 14.04 -7.27
N ARG A 134 2.40 14.61 -6.53
CA ARG A 134 3.31 15.65 -7.05
C ARG A 134 4.27 15.13 -8.09
N LEU A 135 4.80 13.93 -7.87
CA LEU A 135 5.68 13.27 -8.84
C LEU A 135 5.00 13.08 -10.20
N LEU A 136 3.72 12.75 -10.20
CA LEU A 136 2.92 12.51 -11.40
C LEU A 136 2.24 13.79 -11.94
N ASN A 137 2.37 14.92 -11.27
CA ASN A 137 1.59 16.14 -11.53
C ASN A 137 0.07 15.88 -11.51
N ALA A 138 -0.36 14.92 -10.69
CA ALA A 138 -1.77 14.59 -10.51
C ALA A 138 -2.47 15.62 -9.61
N THR A 139 -3.81 15.64 -9.67
CA THR A 139 -4.62 16.52 -8.80
C THR A 139 -4.49 16.09 -7.35
N ALA A 140 -4.08 17.01 -6.48
CA ALA A 140 -4.04 16.76 -5.05
C ALA A 140 -5.46 16.65 -4.48
N PRO A 141 -5.65 15.88 -3.39
CA PRO A 141 -6.92 15.84 -2.69
C PRO A 141 -7.33 17.24 -2.22
N THR A 142 -8.63 17.52 -2.28
CA THR A 142 -9.20 18.77 -1.72
C THR A 142 -9.36 18.60 -0.21
N ALA A 143 -8.95 19.62 0.55
CA ALA A 143 -9.17 19.59 2.00
C ALA A 143 -10.66 19.44 2.32
N PRO A 144 -11.03 18.60 3.30
CA PRO A 144 -12.39 18.48 3.73
C PRO A 144 -12.85 19.81 4.34
N THR A 145 -14.10 20.18 4.06
CA THR A 145 -14.75 21.28 4.76
C THR A 145 -15.38 20.75 6.05
N TYR A 146 -14.92 21.26 7.17
CA TYR A 146 -15.57 21.00 8.46
C TYR A 146 -16.53 22.16 8.73
N ASP A 147 -17.81 21.88 8.71
CA ASP A 147 -18.79 22.82 9.23
C ASP A 147 -18.67 22.79 10.76
N TYR A 148 -18.04 23.80 11.31
CA TYR A 148 -18.16 24.06 12.75
C TYR A 148 -19.52 24.67 12.93
N ASP A 149 -20.48 23.88 13.38
CA ASP A 149 -21.73 24.47 13.93
C ASP A 149 -21.30 25.30 15.12
N ASP A 150 -21.28 26.63 14.93
CA ASP A 150 -21.21 27.61 16.01
C ASP A 150 -22.54 27.52 16.76
N ASP A 151 -22.71 26.52 17.58
CA ASP A 151 -23.76 26.52 18.59
C ASP A 151 -23.38 27.52 19.70
N ASP A 152 -23.92 28.75 19.56
CA ASP A 152 -23.99 29.72 20.64
C ASP A 152 -25.04 29.28 21.71
#